data_34152ac54f1e29ecf0ac9835174a5849
#
_entry.id   34152ac54f1e29ecf0ac9835174a5849
#
_cell.length_a   1.000
_cell.length_b   1.000
_cell.length_c   1.000
_cell.angle_alpha   90.00
_cell.angle_beta   90.00
_cell.angle_gamma   90.00
#
_symmetry.space_group_name_H-M   'P 1'
#
loop_
_entity.id
_entity.type
_entity.pdbx_description
1 polymer ?
#
loop_
_entity_poly.entity_id
_entity_poly.type
_entity_poly.pdbx_seq_one_letter_code
_entity_poly.pdbx_strand_id
1 'polypeptide(L)'
;MIVENNKQLKKFLKDFKSKESIILPIEQDSNLHPQKSKLSLLYVNTFDDEYVLPINHNECLNIDLPNLKTKNKVYTLDRKKLLHFLDLDNVIDVSMMSYMRTGKVLELDNLNTTAHDFLNMKFYKKKNINTVIPVLKHIEKCRKISTMLQNNIEKYSEYVNVSYNDEILNNLSFIEKNGLMTTEGKVFSEYNLYTSTGRPSNRFGGINFAALNKKDGSRKKFISRFKNGVLVEMDFDAYHLRLIADKINYEFPKGSVHEHMAQFYGVDYEEAKRLSFQYLYGYIPEDVIQINPYFSKVHDYIEGLWNIYKNDDFVESDIYKRRIYKENLLDMNANKLFNYTIQLMETENNMKVLSALIPEIREYKSKLILYSYDSFLLDFNIEDGLDYLMKVKNILEQDKKYPVKVSWGLNYHDMEDITEKFV
;
A
#
# COMPACT_ATOMS: atom_id res chain seq x y z
N MET A 1 -6.53 22.68 -24.51
CA MET A 1 -7.55 22.39 -25.55
C MET A 1 -8.49 21.33 -25.02
N ILE A 2 -9.82 21.58 -25.08
CA ILE A 2 -10.82 20.53 -24.78
C ILE A 2 -10.94 19.65 -26.04
N VAL A 3 -10.87 18.33 -25.87
CA VAL A 3 -10.91 17.35 -26.97
C VAL A 3 -12.35 16.89 -27.17
N GLU A 4 -13.01 17.39 -28.23
CA GLU A 4 -14.43 17.14 -28.52
C GLU A 4 -14.67 16.45 -29.85
N ASN A 5 -13.61 16.19 -30.62
CA ASN A 5 -13.72 15.57 -31.94
C ASN A 5 -12.47 14.75 -32.33
N ASN A 6 -12.62 13.93 -33.36
CA ASN A 6 -11.57 13.01 -33.81
C ASN A 6 -10.27 13.71 -34.28
N LYS A 7 -10.35 14.92 -34.83
CA LYS A 7 -9.16 15.66 -35.25
C LYS A 7 -8.31 16.08 -34.05
N GLN A 8 -8.98 16.61 -33.02
CA GLN A 8 -8.34 16.99 -31.77
C GLN A 8 -7.79 15.77 -31.01
N LEU A 9 -8.55 14.65 -31.00
CA LEU A 9 -8.11 13.40 -30.41
C LEU A 9 -6.84 12.85 -31.09
N LYS A 10 -6.78 12.88 -32.42
CA LYS A 10 -5.57 12.47 -33.19
C LYS A 10 -4.37 13.34 -32.84
N LYS A 11 -4.55 14.68 -32.74
CA LYS A 11 -3.47 15.58 -32.31
C LYS A 11 -3.00 15.22 -30.90
N PHE A 12 -3.91 15.11 -29.93
CA PHE A 12 -3.59 14.70 -28.56
C PHE A 12 -2.80 13.39 -28.50
N LEU A 13 -3.28 12.34 -29.16
CA LEU A 13 -2.62 11.02 -29.16
C LEU A 13 -1.21 11.06 -29.74
N LYS A 14 -0.98 11.90 -30.77
CA LYS A 14 0.34 12.10 -31.35
C LYS A 14 1.29 12.74 -30.32
N ASP A 15 0.85 13.82 -29.68
CA ASP A 15 1.67 14.56 -28.72
C ASP A 15 1.93 13.72 -27.47
N PHE A 16 0.92 13.03 -26.95
CA PHE A 16 1.04 12.12 -25.79
C PHE A 16 2.05 10.98 -26.02
N LYS A 17 2.08 10.41 -27.25
CA LYS A 17 3.02 9.33 -27.58
C LYS A 17 4.46 9.80 -27.77
N SER A 18 4.68 11.08 -28.02
CA SER A 18 6.00 11.65 -28.31
C SER A 18 6.64 12.42 -27.17
N LYS A 19 5.87 12.76 -26.12
CA LYS A 19 6.29 13.65 -25.03
C LYS A 19 6.03 13.03 -23.66
N GLU A 20 6.81 13.43 -22.67
CA GLU A 20 6.47 13.25 -21.25
C GLU A 20 5.22 14.08 -20.91
N SER A 21 4.45 13.65 -19.93
CA SER A 21 3.20 14.31 -19.60
C SER A 21 2.83 14.20 -18.13
N ILE A 22 2.06 15.17 -17.64
CA ILE A 22 1.35 15.11 -16.35
C ILE A 22 -0.10 14.75 -16.64
N ILE A 23 -0.62 13.73 -15.96
CA ILE A 23 -2.02 13.29 -16.05
C ILE A 23 -2.71 13.45 -14.69
N LEU A 24 -3.87 14.08 -14.70
CA LEU A 24 -4.71 14.24 -13.51
C LEU A 24 -6.13 13.74 -13.81
N PRO A 25 -6.55 12.60 -13.22
CA PRO A 25 -7.92 12.11 -13.35
C PRO A 25 -8.86 12.88 -12.42
N ILE A 26 -10.01 13.30 -12.94
CA ILE A 26 -11.10 13.93 -12.19
C ILE A 26 -12.30 12.99 -12.19
N GLU A 27 -12.70 12.55 -11.01
CA GLU A 27 -13.84 11.64 -10.81
C GLU A 27 -15.18 12.41 -10.81
N GLN A 28 -16.26 11.71 -11.12
CA GLN A 28 -17.63 12.25 -10.94
C GLN A 28 -17.95 12.49 -9.47
N ASP A 29 -17.54 11.58 -8.60
CA ASP A 29 -17.71 11.70 -7.15
C ASP A 29 -16.43 11.30 -6.42
N SER A 30 -15.69 12.29 -5.98
CA SER A 30 -14.42 12.10 -5.25
C SER A 30 -14.60 11.61 -3.80
N ASN A 31 -15.83 11.50 -3.31
CA ASN A 31 -16.12 10.91 -2.00
C ASN A 31 -16.27 9.37 -2.06
N LEU A 32 -16.41 8.82 -3.27
CA LEU A 32 -16.45 7.38 -3.49
C LEU A 32 -15.06 6.83 -3.76
N HIS A 33 -14.90 5.55 -3.48
CA HIS A 33 -13.72 4.82 -3.95
C HIS A 33 -13.67 4.86 -5.50
N PRO A 34 -12.49 4.98 -6.16
CA PRO A 34 -12.37 5.07 -7.62
C PRO A 34 -13.10 3.94 -8.38
N GLN A 35 -13.15 2.73 -7.81
CA GLN A 35 -13.91 1.60 -8.37
C GLN A 35 -15.45 1.73 -8.29
N LYS A 36 -15.94 2.70 -7.53
CA LYS A 36 -17.38 3.05 -7.41
C LYS A 36 -17.72 4.38 -8.08
N SER A 37 -16.73 5.15 -8.46
CA SER A 37 -16.85 6.40 -9.19
C SER A 37 -16.59 6.18 -10.67
N LYS A 38 -16.95 7.18 -11.50
CA LYS A 38 -16.61 7.22 -12.93
C LYS A 38 -15.63 8.34 -13.18
N LEU A 39 -14.76 8.16 -14.17
CA LEU A 39 -13.91 9.22 -14.65
C LEU A 39 -14.76 10.30 -15.33
N SER A 40 -14.70 11.53 -14.83
CA SER A 40 -15.40 12.68 -15.40
C SER A 40 -14.57 13.35 -16.50
N LEU A 41 -13.34 13.71 -16.16
CA LEU A 41 -12.39 14.37 -17.02
C LEU A 41 -11.00 13.75 -16.86
N LEU A 42 -10.22 13.77 -17.91
CA LEU A 42 -8.79 13.52 -17.84
C LEU A 42 -8.05 14.78 -18.30
N TYR A 43 -7.33 15.42 -17.39
CA TYR A 43 -6.45 16.53 -17.71
C TYR A 43 -5.05 16.01 -18.04
N VAL A 44 -4.49 16.45 -19.16
CA VAL A 44 -3.15 16.06 -19.62
C VAL A 44 -2.36 17.30 -19.99
N ASN A 45 -1.19 17.47 -19.39
CA ASN A 45 -0.22 18.52 -19.73
C ASN A 45 1.05 17.84 -20.30
N THR A 46 1.38 18.11 -21.54
CA THR A 46 2.58 17.56 -22.22
C THR A 46 3.79 18.49 -22.12
N PHE A 47 3.79 19.40 -21.13
CA PHE A 47 4.74 20.48 -20.91
C PHE A 47 4.67 21.62 -21.95
N ASP A 48 4.32 21.31 -23.20
CA ASP A 48 4.11 22.30 -24.27
C ASP A 48 2.64 22.64 -24.51
N ASP A 49 1.77 21.64 -24.39
CA ASP A 49 0.34 21.71 -24.69
C ASP A 49 -0.51 21.15 -23.56
N GLU A 50 -1.68 21.75 -23.32
CA GLU A 50 -2.70 21.24 -22.39
C GLU A 50 -3.87 20.60 -23.13
N TYR A 51 -4.33 19.47 -22.67
CA TYR A 51 -5.48 18.73 -23.16
C TYR A 51 -6.45 18.40 -22.03
N VAL A 52 -7.72 18.49 -22.31
CA VAL A 52 -8.80 18.02 -21.43
C VAL A 52 -9.67 17.07 -22.21
N LEU A 53 -9.75 15.85 -21.75
CA LEU A 53 -10.57 14.79 -22.33
C LEU A 53 -11.83 14.62 -21.47
N PRO A 54 -12.98 15.12 -21.92
CA PRO A 54 -14.24 14.88 -21.23
C PRO A 54 -14.71 13.46 -21.52
N ILE A 55 -14.90 12.67 -20.44
CA ILE A 55 -15.31 11.27 -20.53
C ILE A 55 -16.78 11.10 -20.09
N ASN A 56 -17.13 11.70 -18.95
CA ASN A 56 -18.50 11.70 -18.42
C ASN A 56 -18.79 13.05 -17.73
N HIS A 57 -18.56 14.16 -18.41
CA HIS A 57 -18.83 15.51 -17.87
C HIS A 57 -20.07 16.11 -18.52
N ASN A 58 -20.95 16.75 -17.72
CA ASN A 58 -22.25 17.25 -18.18
C ASN A 58 -22.20 18.45 -19.12
N GLU A 59 -21.11 19.24 -19.06
CA GLU A 59 -20.98 20.47 -19.86
C GLU A 59 -20.24 20.27 -21.18
N CYS A 60 -19.75 19.05 -21.46
CA CYS A 60 -18.89 18.81 -22.60
C CYS A 60 -19.44 17.75 -23.54
N LEU A 61 -19.03 17.78 -24.81
CA LEU A 61 -19.16 16.66 -25.71
C LEU A 61 -18.16 15.59 -25.24
N ASN A 62 -18.69 14.54 -24.63
CA ASN A 62 -17.88 13.45 -24.11
C ASN A 62 -17.30 12.60 -25.24
N ILE A 63 -16.10 12.08 -25.02
CA ILE A 63 -15.43 11.12 -25.91
C ILE A 63 -15.24 9.80 -25.17
N ASP A 64 -15.13 8.72 -25.91
CA ASP A 64 -14.68 7.45 -25.34
C ASP A 64 -13.23 7.58 -24.86
N LEU A 65 -12.96 6.99 -23.69
CA LEU A 65 -11.59 6.99 -23.13
C LEU A 65 -10.68 6.24 -24.09
N PRO A 66 -9.68 6.93 -24.70
CA PRO A 66 -8.80 6.28 -25.65
C PRO A 66 -7.83 5.34 -24.92
N ASN A 67 -7.36 4.31 -25.62
CA ASN A 67 -6.25 3.48 -25.14
C ASN A 67 -4.97 4.30 -25.12
N LEU A 68 -4.56 4.71 -23.92
CA LEU A 68 -3.35 5.51 -23.70
C LEU A 68 -2.17 4.57 -23.47
N LYS A 69 -1.27 4.49 -24.46
CA LYS A 69 0.01 3.77 -24.33
C LYS A 69 1.14 4.67 -24.77
N THR A 70 2.17 4.79 -23.94
CA THR A 70 3.38 5.54 -24.23
C THR A 70 4.59 4.88 -23.57
N LYS A 71 5.78 5.10 -24.15
CA LYS A 71 7.07 4.73 -23.54
C LYS A 71 7.67 5.89 -22.72
N ASN A 72 7.09 7.07 -22.85
CA ASN A 72 7.56 8.25 -22.12
C ASN A 72 7.06 8.21 -20.68
N LYS A 73 7.74 8.93 -19.81
CA LYS A 73 7.32 9.09 -18.42
C LYS A 73 5.98 9.84 -18.35
N VAL A 74 5.11 9.34 -17.50
CA VAL A 74 3.84 9.97 -17.14
C VAL A 74 3.89 10.31 -15.67
N TYR A 75 3.69 11.56 -15.34
CA TYR A 75 3.68 12.05 -13.97
C TYR A 75 2.24 12.24 -13.50
N THR A 76 1.97 12.00 -12.23
CA THR A 76 0.65 12.23 -11.64
C THR A 76 0.75 12.61 -10.17
N LEU A 77 -0.34 13.15 -9.62
CA LEU A 77 -0.46 13.45 -8.20
C LEU A 77 -0.68 12.19 -7.36
N ASP A 78 -1.44 11.22 -7.88
CA ASP A 78 -1.81 9.98 -7.19
C ASP A 78 -1.86 8.84 -8.22
N ARG A 79 -0.79 8.01 -8.22
CA ARG A 79 -0.66 6.89 -9.17
C ARG A 79 -1.69 5.81 -8.92
N LYS A 80 -1.96 5.44 -7.67
CA LYS A 80 -2.96 4.40 -7.36
C LYS A 80 -4.32 4.79 -7.91
N LYS A 81 -4.73 6.04 -7.69
CA LYS A 81 -5.97 6.58 -8.24
C LYS A 81 -5.99 6.54 -9.76
N LEU A 82 -4.91 6.98 -10.42
CA LEU A 82 -4.81 6.96 -11.87
C LEU A 82 -4.92 5.54 -12.43
N LEU A 83 -4.25 4.57 -11.80
CA LEU A 83 -4.28 3.17 -12.21
C LEU A 83 -5.66 2.51 -12.08
N HIS A 84 -6.59 3.05 -11.29
CA HIS A 84 -7.97 2.56 -11.28
C HIS A 84 -8.71 2.87 -12.59
N PHE A 85 -8.31 3.89 -13.33
CA PHE A 85 -8.96 4.33 -14.56
C PHE A 85 -8.16 3.99 -15.83
N LEU A 86 -6.84 3.97 -15.74
CA LEU A 86 -5.93 3.80 -16.89
C LEU A 86 -4.95 2.66 -16.63
N ASP A 87 -4.63 1.94 -17.69
CA ASP A 87 -3.56 0.93 -17.70
C ASP A 87 -2.32 1.56 -18.32
N LEU A 88 -1.41 2.04 -17.47
CA LEU A 88 -0.19 2.75 -17.83
C LEU A 88 1.00 2.20 -17.03
N ASP A 89 2.09 1.89 -17.74
CA ASP A 89 3.27 1.28 -17.12
C ASP A 89 4.24 2.32 -16.51
N ASN A 90 4.56 3.39 -17.22
CA ASN A 90 5.61 4.35 -16.84
C ASN A 90 5.08 5.55 -16.06
N VAL A 91 4.28 5.31 -15.02
CA VAL A 91 3.67 6.37 -14.20
C VAL A 91 4.52 6.66 -12.98
N ILE A 92 4.82 7.92 -12.73
CA ILE A 92 5.54 8.41 -11.56
C ILE A 92 4.56 9.18 -10.67
N ASP A 93 4.43 8.74 -9.42
CA ASP A 93 3.69 9.45 -8.38
C ASP A 93 4.55 10.57 -7.78
N VAL A 94 4.28 11.81 -8.18
CA VAL A 94 5.07 12.96 -7.73
C VAL A 94 4.83 13.29 -6.26
N SER A 95 3.62 13.04 -5.75
CA SER A 95 3.32 13.27 -4.34
C SER A 95 4.07 12.28 -3.45
N MET A 96 4.10 10.99 -3.84
CA MET A 96 4.87 9.98 -3.12
C MET A 96 6.38 10.24 -3.24
N MET A 97 6.84 10.65 -4.42
CA MET A 97 8.22 11.06 -4.65
C MET A 97 8.66 12.15 -3.68
N SER A 98 7.86 13.21 -3.56
CA SER A 98 8.12 14.31 -2.61
C SER A 98 8.04 13.83 -1.15
N TYR A 99 7.03 13.02 -0.82
CA TYR A 99 6.84 12.51 0.54
C TYR A 99 8.01 11.63 1.01
N MET A 100 8.51 10.77 0.15
CA MET A 100 9.69 9.92 0.46
C MET A 100 10.93 10.75 0.82
N ARG A 101 11.06 11.94 0.25
CA ARG A 101 12.18 12.86 0.51
C ARG A 101 11.95 13.76 1.72
N THR A 102 10.72 14.27 1.90
CA THR A 102 10.44 15.32 2.86
C THR A 102 9.68 14.86 4.11
N GLY A 103 9.06 13.67 4.05
CA GLY A 103 8.10 13.21 5.08
C GLY A 103 6.82 14.04 5.15
N LYS A 104 6.59 14.97 4.21
CA LYS A 104 5.44 15.89 4.19
C LYS A 104 4.58 15.66 2.95
N VAL A 105 3.27 15.65 3.13
CA VAL A 105 2.30 15.62 2.03
C VAL A 105 2.36 16.94 1.27
N LEU A 106 2.21 16.90 -0.06
CA LEU A 106 2.16 18.13 -0.86
C LEU A 106 0.94 18.99 -0.47
N GLU A 107 1.19 20.23 -0.09
CA GLU A 107 0.19 21.23 0.26
C GLU A 107 0.26 22.41 -0.71
N LEU A 108 -0.88 23.06 -0.93
CA LEU A 108 -0.91 24.30 -1.69
C LEU A 108 -0.59 25.48 -0.75
N ASP A 109 0.40 26.25 -1.16
CA ASP A 109 0.77 27.48 -0.47
C ASP A 109 -0.46 28.36 -0.26
N ASN A 110 -0.60 28.90 0.93
CA ASN A 110 -1.66 29.83 1.36
C ASN A 110 -3.10 29.28 1.43
N LEU A 111 -3.33 27.96 1.25
CA LEU A 111 -4.70 27.41 1.28
C LEU A 111 -4.96 26.45 2.44
N ASN A 112 -3.95 26.07 3.22
CA ASN A 112 -4.06 25.08 4.30
C ASN A 112 -4.76 23.78 3.84
N THR A 113 -4.48 23.35 2.62
CA THR A 113 -5.11 22.18 2.02
C THR A 113 -4.08 21.33 1.29
N THR A 114 -4.21 20.01 1.37
CA THR A 114 -3.36 19.12 0.60
C THR A 114 -3.67 19.24 -0.90
N ALA A 115 -2.69 18.93 -1.74
CA ALA A 115 -2.88 18.89 -3.19
C ALA A 115 -3.99 17.90 -3.59
N HIS A 116 -4.07 16.75 -2.89
CA HIS A 116 -5.11 15.75 -3.11
C HIS A 116 -6.51 16.30 -2.78
N ASP A 117 -6.66 16.93 -1.62
CA ASP A 117 -7.96 17.47 -1.23
C ASP A 117 -8.38 18.64 -2.12
N PHE A 118 -7.45 19.49 -2.51
CA PHE A 118 -7.71 20.56 -3.45
C PHE A 118 -8.20 20.05 -4.80
N LEU A 119 -7.53 19.03 -5.37
CA LEU A 119 -7.92 18.44 -6.65
C LEU A 119 -9.24 17.69 -6.54
N ASN A 120 -9.40 16.87 -5.50
CA ASN A 120 -10.55 16.00 -5.28
C ASN A 120 -11.76 16.71 -4.67
N MET A 121 -11.60 17.95 -4.20
CA MET A 121 -12.68 18.73 -3.61
C MET A 121 -13.36 18.05 -2.41
N LYS A 122 -12.59 17.38 -1.56
CA LYS A 122 -13.11 16.61 -0.41
C LYS A 122 -13.91 17.41 0.62
N PHE A 123 -13.84 18.72 0.59
CA PHE A 123 -14.62 19.61 1.46
C PHE A 123 -16.12 19.60 1.12
N TYR A 124 -16.48 19.18 -0.08
CA TYR A 124 -17.87 19.18 -0.53
C TYR A 124 -18.46 17.78 -0.34
N LYS A 125 -19.40 17.65 0.58
CA LYS A 125 -20.08 16.37 0.90
C LYS A 125 -21.21 16.00 -0.07
N LYS A 126 -21.29 16.63 -1.25
CA LYS A 126 -22.36 16.36 -2.22
C LYS A 126 -21.91 15.28 -3.22
N LYS A 127 -22.85 14.41 -3.60
CA LYS A 127 -22.62 13.43 -4.68
C LYS A 127 -22.41 14.12 -6.02
N ASN A 128 -21.64 13.51 -6.90
CA ASN A 128 -21.36 13.97 -8.28
C ASN A 128 -20.82 15.40 -8.35
N ILE A 129 -20.05 15.81 -7.36
CA ILE A 129 -19.63 17.22 -7.26
C ILE A 129 -18.73 17.61 -8.43
N ASN A 130 -17.89 16.71 -8.90
CA ASN A 130 -16.96 17.00 -10.00
C ASN A 130 -17.63 17.06 -11.37
N THR A 131 -18.85 16.51 -11.50
CA THR A 131 -19.63 16.63 -12.74
C THR A 131 -20.48 17.90 -12.82
N VAL A 132 -20.83 18.49 -11.68
CA VAL A 132 -21.63 19.72 -11.62
C VAL A 132 -20.77 20.97 -11.53
N ILE A 133 -19.47 20.85 -11.28
CA ILE A 133 -18.54 21.97 -11.31
C ILE A 133 -18.23 22.31 -12.77
N PRO A 134 -18.26 23.62 -13.13
CA PRO A 134 -17.88 24.04 -14.47
C PRO A 134 -16.51 23.54 -14.89
N VAL A 135 -16.41 23.03 -16.12
CA VAL A 135 -15.17 22.45 -16.67
C VAL A 135 -13.99 23.41 -16.57
N LEU A 136 -14.20 24.71 -16.76
CA LEU A 136 -13.15 25.73 -16.63
C LEU A 136 -12.55 25.79 -15.22
N LYS A 137 -13.37 25.59 -14.16
CA LYS A 137 -12.87 25.53 -12.79
C LYS A 137 -12.01 24.29 -12.55
N HIS A 138 -12.37 23.17 -13.15
CA HIS A 138 -11.51 21.98 -13.11
C HIS A 138 -10.17 22.24 -13.79
N ILE A 139 -10.19 22.87 -14.96
CA ILE A 139 -8.97 23.22 -15.70
C ILE A 139 -8.07 24.15 -14.87
N GLU A 140 -8.62 25.19 -14.26
CA GLU A 140 -7.86 26.09 -13.37
C GLU A 140 -7.19 25.35 -12.21
N LYS A 141 -7.90 24.43 -11.57
CA LYS A 141 -7.36 23.61 -10.49
C LYS A 141 -6.27 22.68 -10.98
N CYS A 142 -6.51 21.99 -12.08
CA CYS A 142 -5.52 21.10 -12.68
C CYS A 142 -4.25 21.84 -13.09
N ARG A 143 -4.34 23.07 -13.60
CA ARG A 143 -3.18 23.92 -13.90
C ARG A 143 -2.36 24.21 -12.66
N LYS A 144 -2.99 24.62 -11.55
CA LYS A 144 -2.29 24.89 -10.28
C LYS A 144 -1.55 23.62 -9.78
N ILE A 145 -2.23 22.50 -9.80
CA ILE A 145 -1.61 21.22 -9.41
C ILE A 145 -0.49 20.86 -10.39
N SER A 146 -0.71 20.97 -11.69
CA SER A 146 0.30 20.65 -12.71
C SER A 146 1.58 21.47 -12.54
N THR A 147 1.46 22.78 -12.31
CA THR A 147 2.60 23.68 -12.03
C THR A 147 3.34 23.24 -10.76
N MET A 148 2.62 22.92 -9.69
CA MET A 148 3.23 22.44 -8.46
C MET A 148 3.97 21.11 -8.70
N LEU A 149 3.39 20.17 -9.48
CA LEU A 149 4.05 18.91 -9.81
C LEU A 149 5.31 19.14 -10.64
N GLN A 150 5.31 20.06 -11.63
CA GLN A 150 6.49 20.42 -12.40
C GLN A 150 7.64 20.87 -11.51
N ASN A 151 7.38 21.78 -10.58
CA ASN A 151 8.39 22.25 -9.63
C ASN A 151 8.95 21.13 -8.77
N ASN A 152 8.11 20.17 -8.35
CA ASN A 152 8.55 19.01 -7.56
C ASN A 152 9.31 17.99 -8.40
N ILE A 153 8.95 17.77 -9.67
CA ILE A 153 9.68 16.91 -10.61
C ILE A 153 11.12 17.42 -10.77
N GLU A 154 11.30 18.72 -11.02
CA GLU A 154 12.62 19.33 -11.14
C GLU A 154 13.43 19.21 -9.85
N LYS A 155 12.80 19.49 -8.70
CA LYS A 155 13.45 19.52 -7.39
C LYS A 155 13.90 18.15 -6.88
N TYR A 156 13.13 17.09 -7.15
CA TYR A 156 13.31 15.78 -6.50
C TYR A 156 13.63 14.63 -7.45
N SER A 157 13.84 14.89 -8.73
CA SER A 157 14.10 13.86 -9.76
C SER A 157 15.28 12.95 -9.45
N GLU A 158 16.31 13.45 -8.77
CA GLU A 158 17.51 12.68 -8.41
C GLU A 158 17.32 11.75 -7.19
N TYR A 159 16.28 11.97 -6.39
CA TYR A 159 16.06 11.26 -5.12
C TYR A 159 15.07 10.11 -5.21
N VAL A 160 14.58 9.80 -6.40
CA VAL A 160 13.55 8.80 -6.58
C VAL A 160 14.15 7.42 -6.69
N ASN A 161 13.93 6.57 -5.70
CA ASN A 161 13.97 5.13 -5.93
C ASN A 161 12.66 4.73 -6.63
N VAL A 162 12.67 4.84 -7.95
CA VAL A 162 11.49 4.61 -8.81
C VAL A 162 10.93 3.20 -8.58
N SER A 163 11.79 2.19 -8.41
CA SER A 163 11.36 0.80 -8.29
C SER A 163 10.48 0.56 -7.06
N TYR A 164 10.84 1.08 -5.89
CA TYR A 164 10.03 0.92 -4.68
C TYR A 164 8.64 1.53 -4.81
N ASN A 165 8.59 2.79 -5.27
CA ASN A 165 7.31 3.46 -5.46
C ASN A 165 6.45 2.74 -6.48
N ASP A 166 7.05 2.26 -7.57
CA ASP A 166 6.34 1.52 -8.61
C ASP A 166 5.78 0.20 -8.10
N GLU A 167 6.58 -0.57 -7.38
CA GLU A 167 6.16 -1.85 -6.83
C GLU A 167 5.03 -1.70 -5.80
N ILE A 168 5.22 -0.85 -4.79
CA ILE A 168 4.23 -0.69 -3.71
C ILE A 168 2.90 -0.15 -4.25
N LEU A 169 2.93 0.84 -5.12
CA LEU A 169 1.71 1.45 -5.67
C LEU A 169 0.97 0.50 -6.61
N ASN A 170 1.70 -0.28 -7.43
CA ASN A 170 1.11 -1.30 -8.30
C ASN A 170 0.47 -2.42 -7.49
N ASN A 171 1.18 -2.96 -6.50
CA ASN A 171 0.71 -4.06 -5.67
C ASN A 171 -0.55 -3.67 -4.90
N LEU A 172 -0.55 -2.50 -4.28
CA LEU A 172 -1.72 -2.02 -3.54
C LEU A 172 -2.90 -1.68 -4.46
N SER A 173 -2.65 -1.06 -5.62
CA SER A 173 -3.70 -0.80 -6.61
C SER A 173 -4.34 -2.09 -7.12
N PHE A 174 -3.55 -3.16 -7.32
CA PHE A 174 -4.07 -4.47 -7.71
C PHE A 174 -5.03 -5.04 -6.65
N ILE A 175 -4.65 -4.97 -5.37
CA ILE A 175 -5.49 -5.45 -4.26
C ILE A 175 -6.76 -4.60 -4.14
N GLU A 176 -6.64 -3.28 -4.19
CA GLU A 176 -7.77 -2.36 -4.14
C GLU A 176 -8.79 -2.62 -5.25
N LYS A 177 -8.35 -2.88 -6.49
CA LYS A 177 -9.23 -3.21 -7.63
C LYS A 177 -10.05 -4.48 -7.40
N ASN A 178 -9.48 -5.48 -6.73
CA ASN A 178 -10.17 -6.73 -6.46
C ASN A 178 -11.34 -6.54 -5.50
N GLY A 179 -11.17 -5.73 -4.44
CA GLY A 179 -12.18 -5.47 -3.41
C GLY A 179 -12.69 -6.73 -2.71
N LEU A 180 -13.49 -6.54 -1.68
CA LEU A 180 -14.08 -7.59 -0.84
C LEU A 180 -15.58 -7.66 -1.06
N MET A 181 -16.15 -8.87 -1.12
CA MET A 181 -17.59 -9.07 -1.12
C MET A 181 -18.12 -9.07 0.30
N THR A 182 -19.24 -8.40 0.51
CA THR A 182 -20.00 -8.45 1.75
C THR A 182 -21.44 -8.87 1.46
N THR A 183 -22.19 -9.19 2.50
CA THR A 183 -23.63 -9.46 2.41
C THR A 183 -24.45 -8.30 1.83
N GLU A 184 -23.90 -7.07 1.86
CA GLU A 184 -24.54 -5.83 1.37
C GLU A 184 -23.99 -5.37 0.01
N GLY A 185 -23.02 -6.10 -0.55
CA GLY A 185 -22.36 -5.76 -1.81
C GLY A 185 -20.86 -5.60 -1.68
N LYS A 186 -20.21 -5.19 -2.78
CA LYS A 186 -18.75 -5.10 -2.86
C LYS A 186 -18.24 -3.82 -2.18
N VAL A 187 -17.21 -3.98 -1.34
CA VAL A 187 -16.47 -2.90 -0.71
C VAL A 187 -15.00 -2.96 -1.12
N PHE A 188 -14.26 -1.86 -0.93
CA PHE A 188 -12.88 -1.75 -1.37
C PHE A 188 -12.00 -1.26 -0.23
N SER A 189 -10.78 -1.80 -0.14
CA SER A 189 -9.71 -1.21 0.65
C SER A 189 -9.17 0.04 -0.07
N GLU A 190 -8.70 1.00 0.71
CA GLU A 190 -8.03 2.19 0.21
C GLU A 190 -6.80 2.44 1.08
N TYR A 191 -5.62 2.08 0.56
CA TYR A 191 -4.38 2.16 1.33
C TYR A 191 -3.80 3.57 1.35
N ASN A 192 -3.48 4.03 2.56
CA ASN A 192 -2.71 5.24 2.80
C ASN A 192 -1.24 4.90 3.05
N LEU A 193 -0.36 5.49 2.25
CA LEU A 193 1.09 5.34 2.34
C LEU A 193 1.80 6.53 3.01
N TYR A 194 1.07 7.60 3.30
CA TYR A 194 1.62 8.78 3.97
C TYR A 194 1.72 8.53 5.48
N THR A 195 2.56 7.57 5.84
CA THR A 195 2.86 7.16 7.21
C THR A 195 4.37 7.22 7.45
N SER A 196 4.81 7.49 8.67
CA SER A 196 6.24 7.67 8.97
C SER A 196 7.11 6.50 8.54
N THR A 197 6.60 5.28 8.65
CA THR A 197 7.29 4.04 8.26
C THR A 197 6.94 3.55 6.86
N GLY A 198 6.01 4.21 6.15
CA GLY A 198 5.47 3.73 4.87
C GLY A 198 4.61 2.48 4.97
N ARG A 199 4.36 1.98 6.18
CA ARG A 199 3.46 0.85 6.41
C ARG A 199 2.06 1.22 5.94
N PRO A 200 1.47 0.52 4.95
CA PRO A 200 0.16 0.87 4.43
C PRO A 200 -0.90 0.77 5.51
N SER A 201 -1.64 1.84 5.73
CA SER A 201 -2.80 1.86 6.60
C SER A 201 -4.07 2.03 5.77
N ASN A 202 -5.21 1.59 6.29
CA ASN A 202 -6.48 1.84 5.62
C ASN A 202 -6.89 3.31 5.81
N ARG A 203 -7.37 3.92 4.73
CA ARG A 203 -7.62 5.34 4.65
C ARG A 203 -8.89 5.75 5.37
N PHE A 204 -8.92 7.03 5.79
CA PHE A 204 -10.09 7.66 6.40
C PHE A 204 -11.30 7.67 5.45
N GLY A 205 -12.46 7.26 5.97
CA GLY A 205 -13.73 7.19 5.25
C GLY A 205 -14.04 5.81 4.65
N GLY A 206 -13.05 4.90 4.61
CA GLY A 206 -13.23 3.49 4.30
C GLY A 206 -13.31 2.61 5.55
N ILE A 207 -13.33 1.30 5.34
CA ILE A 207 -13.28 0.32 6.42
C ILE A 207 -11.82 0.22 6.89
N ASN A 208 -11.58 0.42 8.17
CA ASN A 208 -10.28 0.11 8.77
C ASN A 208 -10.20 -1.40 9.05
N PHE A 209 -9.76 -2.16 8.07
CA PHE A 209 -9.70 -3.62 8.15
C PHE A 209 -8.77 -4.11 9.26
N ALA A 210 -7.67 -3.41 9.53
CA ALA A 210 -6.73 -3.76 10.58
C ALA A 210 -7.33 -3.60 12.00
N ALA A 211 -8.32 -2.73 12.15
CA ALA A 211 -9.02 -2.49 13.41
C ALA A 211 -10.25 -3.39 13.61
N LEU A 212 -10.62 -4.22 12.62
CA LEU A 212 -11.75 -5.13 12.75
C LEU A 212 -11.44 -6.22 13.78
N ASN A 213 -12.22 -6.25 14.86
CA ASN A 213 -12.05 -7.21 15.94
C ASN A 213 -12.37 -8.63 15.45
N LYS A 214 -11.49 -9.58 15.79
CA LYS A 214 -11.70 -11.00 15.48
C LYS A 214 -12.83 -11.63 16.34
N LYS A 215 -13.21 -11.01 17.48
CA LYS A 215 -14.12 -11.61 18.49
C LYS A 215 -15.55 -11.04 18.47
N ASP A 216 -15.80 -9.85 17.92
CA ASP A 216 -17.09 -9.15 18.01
C ASP A 216 -18.06 -9.45 16.86
N GLY A 217 -17.66 -10.32 15.93
CA GLY A 217 -18.49 -10.67 14.75
C GLY A 217 -18.49 -9.64 13.64
N SER A 218 -17.79 -8.51 13.75
CA SER A 218 -17.71 -7.48 12.71
C SER A 218 -17.18 -8.00 11.37
N ARG A 219 -16.44 -9.10 11.40
CA ARG A 219 -15.89 -9.77 10.22
C ARG A 219 -16.87 -10.72 9.53
N LYS A 220 -18.01 -11.11 10.13
CA LYS A 220 -18.97 -12.07 9.57
C LYS A 220 -19.58 -11.63 8.24
N LYS A 221 -19.71 -10.34 8.03
CA LYS A 221 -20.29 -9.79 6.79
C LYS A 221 -19.40 -9.99 5.55
N PHE A 222 -18.11 -10.26 5.70
CA PHE A 222 -17.20 -10.49 4.58
C PHE A 222 -17.25 -11.95 4.16
N ILE A 223 -17.64 -12.19 2.93
CA ILE A 223 -17.89 -13.51 2.35
C ILE A 223 -17.19 -13.65 0.99
N SER A 224 -17.09 -14.88 0.48
CA SER A 224 -16.61 -15.10 -0.88
C SER A 224 -17.58 -14.55 -1.93
N ARG A 225 -17.07 -14.03 -3.05
CA ARG A 225 -17.84 -13.67 -4.25
C ARG A 225 -18.27 -14.88 -5.06
N PHE A 226 -17.66 -16.02 -4.83
CA PHE A 226 -17.90 -17.24 -5.58
C PHE A 226 -18.93 -18.11 -4.86
N LYS A 227 -19.86 -18.73 -5.61
CA LYS A 227 -20.92 -19.56 -5.05
C LYS A 227 -20.40 -20.70 -4.14
N ASN A 228 -19.27 -21.31 -4.54
CA ASN A 228 -18.62 -22.39 -3.80
C ASN A 228 -17.22 -21.93 -3.29
N GLY A 229 -17.00 -20.63 -3.16
CA GLY A 229 -15.73 -20.13 -2.69
C GLY A 229 -15.67 -20.01 -1.18
N VAL A 230 -14.46 -19.83 -0.68
CA VAL A 230 -14.14 -19.56 0.72
C VAL A 230 -13.15 -18.41 0.82
N LEU A 231 -13.12 -17.74 1.96
CA LEU A 231 -12.04 -16.83 2.28
C LEU A 231 -10.87 -17.62 2.88
N VAL A 232 -9.65 -17.30 2.46
CA VAL A 232 -8.42 -17.91 2.98
C VAL A 232 -7.50 -16.81 3.47
N GLU A 233 -7.19 -16.82 4.78
CA GLU A 233 -6.20 -15.94 5.38
C GLU A 233 -4.87 -16.67 5.47
N MET A 234 -3.81 -16.04 5.01
CA MET A 234 -2.42 -16.46 5.15
C MET A 234 -1.68 -15.45 6.01
N ASP A 235 -1.26 -15.87 7.20
CA ASP A 235 -0.70 -15.01 8.25
C ASP A 235 0.70 -15.51 8.62
N PHE A 236 1.70 -14.64 8.62
CA PHE A 236 3.06 -15.02 8.99
C PHE A 236 3.17 -15.38 10.46
N ASP A 237 3.79 -16.51 10.76
CA ASP A 237 4.03 -16.96 12.13
C ASP A 237 5.23 -16.22 12.76
N ALA A 238 4.96 -15.50 13.85
CA ALA A 238 5.96 -14.74 14.62
C ALA A 238 6.85 -13.81 13.74
N TYR A 239 6.24 -13.15 12.77
CA TYR A 239 6.94 -12.51 11.66
C TYR A 239 8.01 -11.50 12.10
N HIS A 240 7.68 -10.56 12.98
CA HIS A 240 8.64 -9.56 13.43
C HIS A 240 9.82 -10.17 14.18
N LEU A 241 9.57 -11.22 14.99
CA LEU A 241 10.67 -11.95 15.65
C LEU A 241 11.61 -12.58 14.64
N ARG A 242 11.07 -13.16 13.56
CA ARG A 242 11.86 -13.79 12.49
C ARG A 242 12.58 -12.78 11.60
N LEU A 243 11.94 -11.64 11.26
CA LEU A 243 12.60 -10.56 10.52
C LEU A 243 13.82 -10.02 11.26
N ILE A 244 13.68 -9.82 12.57
CA ILE A 244 14.80 -9.36 13.40
C ILE A 244 15.84 -10.46 13.59
N ALA A 245 15.44 -11.73 13.76
CA ALA A 245 16.37 -12.85 13.83
C ALA A 245 17.28 -12.90 12.59
N ASP A 246 16.71 -12.73 11.41
CA ASP A 246 17.48 -12.61 10.17
C ASP A 246 18.47 -11.44 10.20
N LYS A 247 18.03 -10.28 10.67
CA LYS A 247 18.84 -9.06 10.75
C LYS A 247 20.04 -9.18 11.71
N ILE A 248 19.84 -9.88 12.82
CA ILE A 248 20.87 -10.08 13.88
C ILE A 248 21.63 -11.39 13.73
N ASN A 249 21.44 -12.13 12.64
CA ASN A 249 22.03 -13.46 12.42
C ASN A 249 21.76 -14.41 13.61
N TYR A 250 20.47 -14.55 13.98
CA TYR A 250 20.02 -15.50 14.97
C TYR A 250 19.09 -16.54 14.29
N GLU A 251 19.38 -17.82 14.50
CA GLU A 251 18.57 -18.90 13.96
C GLU A 251 17.69 -19.48 15.06
N PHE A 252 16.36 -19.39 14.87
CA PHE A 252 15.42 -20.11 15.71
C PHE A 252 15.47 -21.60 15.42
N PRO A 253 15.32 -22.46 16.44
CA PRO A 253 15.13 -23.88 16.21
C PRO A 253 13.90 -24.14 15.32
N LYS A 254 13.85 -25.32 14.70
CA LYS A 254 12.64 -25.75 13.98
C LYS A 254 11.45 -25.80 14.92
N GLY A 255 10.30 -25.31 14.47
CA GLY A 255 9.07 -25.27 15.25
C GLY A 255 8.62 -23.87 15.62
N SER A 256 7.84 -23.78 16.68
CA SER A 256 7.25 -22.53 17.16
C SER A 256 8.29 -21.64 17.85
N VAL A 257 8.40 -20.40 17.40
CA VAL A 257 9.23 -19.36 18.07
C VAL A 257 8.78 -19.14 19.51
N HIS A 258 7.46 -19.13 19.75
CA HIS A 258 6.93 -18.85 21.08
C HIS A 258 7.14 -20.02 22.05
N GLU A 259 7.12 -21.27 21.58
CA GLU A 259 7.51 -22.43 22.38
C GLU A 259 9.00 -22.39 22.76
N HIS A 260 9.84 -22.01 21.82
CA HIS A 260 11.27 -21.79 22.09
C HIS A 260 11.47 -20.69 23.15
N MET A 261 10.77 -19.56 23.01
CA MET A 261 10.84 -18.47 24.01
C MET A 261 10.29 -18.88 25.39
N ALA A 262 9.25 -19.71 25.43
CA ALA A 262 8.67 -20.22 26.65
C ALA A 262 9.71 -20.94 27.54
N GLN A 263 10.67 -21.65 26.94
CA GLN A 263 11.75 -22.34 27.65
C GLN A 263 12.67 -21.38 28.41
N PHE A 264 12.94 -20.19 27.83
CA PHE A 264 13.75 -19.17 28.53
C PHE A 264 12.98 -18.44 29.62
N TYR A 265 11.68 -18.22 29.43
CA TYR A 265 10.87 -17.49 30.39
C TYR A 265 10.30 -18.36 31.51
N GLY A 266 10.29 -19.69 31.34
CA GLY A 266 9.68 -20.64 32.27
C GLY A 266 8.15 -20.47 32.40
N VAL A 267 7.48 -20.11 31.28
CA VAL A 267 6.03 -19.84 31.20
C VAL A 267 5.38 -20.66 30.08
N ASP A 268 4.05 -20.65 30.02
CA ASP A 268 3.33 -21.28 28.93
C ASP A 268 3.43 -20.50 27.60
N TYR A 269 2.89 -21.10 26.52
CA TYR A 269 2.94 -20.54 25.17
C TYR A 269 2.31 -19.15 25.04
N GLU A 270 1.11 -18.95 25.62
CA GLU A 270 0.38 -17.69 25.49
C GLU A 270 1.10 -16.55 26.23
N GLU A 271 1.62 -16.84 27.40
CA GLU A 271 2.42 -15.87 28.16
C GLU A 271 3.76 -15.60 27.48
N ALA A 272 4.43 -16.63 26.94
CA ALA A 272 5.66 -16.44 26.18
C ALA A 272 5.45 -15.57 24.93
N LYS A 273 4.33 -15.75 24.24
CA LYS A 273 3.94 -14.92 23.11
C LYS A 273 3.74 -13.47 23.55
N ARG A 274 3.01 -13.24 24.61
CA ARG A 274 2.76 -11.90 25.18
C ARG A 274 4.08 -11.21 25.56
N LEU A 275 4.94 -11.90 26.30
CA LEU A 275 6.24 -11.39 26.76
C LEU A 275 7.17 -11.10 25.58
N SER A 276 7.25 -11.99 24.60
CA SER A 276 8.10 -11.81 23.43
C SER A 276 7.77 -10.51 22.67
N PHE A 277 6.49 -10.21 22.48
CA PHE A 277 6.09 -8.96 21.85
C PHE A 277 6.26 -7.75 22.77
N GLN A 278 6.03 -7.92 24.07
CA GLN A 278 6.27 -6.85 25.06
C GLN A 278 7.75 -6.43 25.05
N TYR A 279 8.67 -7.39 25.03
CA TYR A 279 10.12 -7.12 25.00
C TYR A 279 10.58 -6.61 23.63
N LEU A 280 10.01 -7.13 22.55
CA LEU A 280 10.37 -6.68 21.21
C LEU A 280 10.01 -5.21 20.96
N TYR A 281 8.83 -4.77 21.41
CA TYR A 281 8.35 -3.41 21.14
C TYR A 281 8.61 -2.41 22.29
N GLY A 282 8.98 -2.92 23.46
CA GLY A 282 9.16 -2.13 24.66
C GLY A 282 10.55 -2.24 25.26
N TYR A 283 10.59 -2.26 26.58
CA TYR A 283 11.83 -2.41 27.32
C TYR A 283 12.18 -3.89 27.49
N ILE A 284 13.44 -4.24 27.23
CA ILE A 284 13.98 -5.58 27.47
C ILE A 284 14.63 -5.58 28.87
N PRO A 285 14.12 -6.36 29.84
CA PRO A 285 14.70 -6.43 31.16
C PRO A 285 16.14 -6.99 31.16
N GLU A 286 16.95 -6.55 32.10
CA GLU A 286 18.37 -6.92 32.19
C GLU A 286 18.57 -8.45 32.34
N ASP A 287 17.75 -9.08 33.17
CA ASP A 287 17.75 -10.53 33.36
C ASP A 287 17.41 -11.28 32.07
N VAL A 288 16.49 -10.77 31.25
CA VAL A 288 16.17 -11.33 29.92
C VAL A 288 17.34 -11.20 28.97
N ILE A 289 18.04 -10.07 28.96
CA ILE A 289 19.25 -9.87 28.14
C ILE A 289 20.32 -10.89 28.49
N GLN A 290 20.48 -11.20 29.79
CA GLN A 290 21.51 -12.13 30.26
C GLN A 290 21.22 -13.60 29.92
N ILE A 291 19.94 -14.02 29.97
CA ILE A 291 19.58 -15.43 29.80
C ILE A 291 19.12 -15.80 28.39
N ASN A 292 18.66 -14.85 27.60
CA ASN A 292 18.08 -15.10 26.28
C ASN A 292 19.00 -14.54 25.17
N PRO A 293 19.73 -15.42 24.43
CA PRO A 293 20.66 -14.99 23.41
C PRO A 293 20.04 -14.19 22.25
N TYR A 294 18.75 -14.43 21.94
CA TYR A 294 18.03 -13.64 20.95
C TYR A 294 17.86 -12.19 21.42
N PHE A 295 17.34 -11.98 22.62
CA PHE A 295 17.12 -10.62 23.14
C PHE A 295 18.40 -9.90 23.52
N SER A 296 19.48 -10.62 23.85
CA SER A 296 20.81 -10.02 23.95
C SER A 296 21.25 -9.39 22.64
N LYS A 297 21.15 -10.12 21.52
CA LYS A 297 21.46 -9.59 20.19
C LYS A 297 20.51 -8.48 19.73
N VAL A 298 19.23 -8.56 20.09
CA VAL A 298 18.23 -7.49 19.82
C VAL A 298 18.62 -6.22 20.54
N HIS A 299 19.02 -6.31 21.80
CA HIS A 299 19.50 -5.16 22.59
C HIS A 299 20.71 -4.50 21.92
N ASP A 300 21.72 -5.27 21.54
CA ASP A 300 22.91 -4.75 20.86
C ASP A 300 22.55 -4.07 19.52
N TYR A 301 21.60 -4.64 18.79
CA TYR A 301 21.11 -4.06 17.54
C TYR A 301 20.38 -2.72 17.77
N ILE A 302 19.54 -2.64 18.82
CA ILE A 302 18.84 -1.39 19.19
C ILE A 302 19.86 -0.29 19.53
N GLU A 303 20.87 -0.60 20.33
CA GLU A 303 21.91 0.35 20.71
C GLU A 303 22.74 0.80 19.49
N GLY A 304 23.10 -0.13 18.62
CA GLY A 304 23.77 0.17 17.36
C GLY A 304 22.95 1.10 16.45
N LEU A 305 21.67 0.79 16.27
CA LEU A 305 20.75 1.61 15.48
C LEU A 305 20.57 3.01 16.07
N TRP A 306 20.47 3.09 17.41
CA TRP A 306 20.37 4.37 18.12
C TRP A 306 21.63 5.23 17.98
N ASN A 307 22.79 4.61 17.99
CA ASN A 307 24.06 5.31 17.77
C ASN A 307 24.17 5.86 16.34
N ILE A 308 23.76 5.09 15.32
CA ILE A 308 23.66 5.57 13.93
C ILE A 308 22.74 6.78 13.88
N TYR A 309 21.52 6.66 14.43
CA TYR A 309 20.53 7.75 14.43
C TYR A 309 21.05 9.04 15.12
N LYS A 310 21.82 8.92 16.17
CA LYS A 310 22.38 10.12 16.86
C LYS A 310 23.39 10.88 15.99
N ASN A 311 24.16 10.15 15.18
CA ASN A 311 25.29 10.69 14.43
C ASN A 311 24.93 11.07 12.98
N ASP A 312 23.97 10.39 12.39
CA ASP A 312 23.54 10.58 11.00
C ASP A 312 22.23 11.37 10.93
N ASP A 313 21.95 11.97 9.77
CA ASP A 313 20.71 12.73 9.53
C ASP A 313 19.51 11.85 9.23
N PHE A 314 19.71 10.56 8.98
CA PHE A 314 18.66 9.61 8.63
C PHE A 314 19.03 8.18 9.02
N VAL A 315 17.99 7.32 9.08
CA VAL A 315 18.13 5.86 9.08
C VAL A 315 17.66 5.33 7.74
N GLU A 316 18.40 4.42 7.14
CA GLU A 316 18.11 3.87 5.82
C GLU A 316 17.66 2.41 5.93
N SER A 317 16.62 2.05 5.17
CA SER A 317 16.15 0.66 5.06
C SER A 317 17.07 -0.20 4.19
N ASP A 318 17.03 -1.51 4.39
CA ASP A 318 17.93 -2.44 3.72
C ASP A 318 17.55 -2.73 2.28
N ILE A 319 16.26 -2.92 1.99
CA ILE A 319 15.79 -3.45 0.70
C ILE A 319 15.68 -2.34 -0.34
N TYR A 320 14.89 -1.30 -0.04
CA TYR A 320 14.59 -0.24 -1.01
C TYR A 320 15.34 1.06 -0.72
N LYS A 321 16.24 1.08 0.28
CA LYS A 321 17.03 2.26 0.65
C LYS A 321 16.19 3.49 0.99
N ARG A 322 15.01 3.25 1.57
CA ARG A 322 14.14 4.30 2.07
C ARG A 322 14.78 4.97 3.27
N ARG A 323 14.78 6.30 3.29
CA ARG A 323 15.34 7.10 4.36
C ARG A 323 14.25 7.65 5.26
N ILE A 324 14.43 7.49 6.56
CA ILE A 324 13.64 8.16 7.59
C ILE A 324 14.52 9.28 8.14
N TYR A 325 14.21 10.52 7.74
CA TYR A 325 15.00 11.68 8.14
C TYR A 325 14.70 12.11 9.56
N LYS A 326 15.74 12.44 10.31
CA LYS A 326 15.69 12.87 11.71
C LYS A 326 14.78 14.09 11.92
N GLU A 327 14.81 15.05 11.01
CA GLU A 327 13.96 16.24 11.02
C GLU A 327 12.45 15.96 11.00
N ASN A 328 12.05 14.78 10.50
CA ASN A 328 10.65 14.36 10.38
C ASN A 328 10.17 13.51 11.58
N LEU A 329 11.03 13.30 12.56
CA LEU A 329 10.76 12.44 13.72
C LEU A 329 10.90 13.24 15.02
N LEU A 330 9.77 13.50 15.67
CA LEU A 330 9.74 14.18 16.96
C LEU A 330 9.82 13.15 18.10
N ASP A 331 10.43 13.56 19.23
CA ASP A 331 10.48 12.78 20.49
C ASP A 331 10.92 11.33 20.29
N MET A 332 12.01 11.12 19.52
CA MET A 332 12.54 9.79 19.25
C MET A 332 13.34 9.25 20.41
N ASN A 333 13.19 7.94 20.65
CA ASN A 333 14.06 7.14 21.51
C ASN A 333 14.44 5.83 20.83
N ALA A 334 15.36 5.07 21.41
CA ALA A 334 15.90 3.87 20.81
C ALA A 334 14.82 2.82 20.46
N ASN A 335 13.88 2.56 21.40
CA ASN A 335 12.81 1.58 21.19
C ASN A 335 11.81 2.05 20.12
N LYS A 336 11.44 3.33 20.11
CA LYS A 336 10.55 3.89 19.09
C LYS A 336 11.19 3.83 17.70
N LEU A 337 12.48 4.13 17.60
CA LEU A 337 13.24 4.00 16.34
C LEU A 337 13.27 2.55 15.87
N PHE A 338 13.56 1.61 16.76
CA PHE A 338 13.55 0.19 16.47
C PHE A 338 12.19 -0.30 15.97
N ASN A 339 11.09 0.13 16.62
CA ASN A 339 9.73 -0.19 16.18
C ASN A 339 9.44 0.35 14.76
N TYR A 340 9.92 1.54 14.42
CA TYR A 340 9.80 2.09 13.07
C TYR A 340 10.60 1.25 12.06
N THR A 341 11.80 0.83 12.43
CA THR A 341 12.66 -0.02 11.59
C THR A 341 12.03 -1.38 11.32
N ILE A 342 11.44 -2.03 12.33
CA ILE A 342 10.72 -3.30 12.14
C ILE A 342 9.55 -3.14 11.17
N GLN A 343 8.72 -2.11 11.36
CA GLN A 343 7.57 -1.85 10.47
C GLN A 343 8.01 -1.57 9.03
N LEU A 344 9.13 -0.88 8.86
CA LEU A 344 9.71 -0.62 7.55
C LEU A 344 10.19 -1.92 6.90
N MET A 345 10.93 -2.76 7.65
CA MET A 345 11.39 -4.08 7.18
C MET A 345 10.22 -4.98 6.77
N GLU A 346 9.17 -5.05 7.60
CA GLU A 346 7.93 -5.79 7.30
C GLU A 346 7.32 -5.31 5.97
N THR A 347 7.12 -4.00 5.84
CA THR A 347 6.51 -3.41 4.65
C THR A 347 7.33 -3.70 3.40
N GLU A 348 8.64 -3.51 3.45
CA GLU A 348 9.52 -3.71 2.30
C GLU A 348 9.59 -5.18 1.89
N ASN A 349 9.71 -6.10 2.85
CA ASN A 349 9.70 -7.53 2.55
C ASN A 349 8.37 -7.97 1.93
N ASN A 350 7.24 -7.49 2.47
CA ASN A 350 5.92 -7.81 1.95
C ASN A 350 5.71 -7.25 0.53
N MET A 351 6.20 -6.05 0.23
CA MET A 351 6.11 -5.51 -1.13
C MET A 351 6.93 -6.31 -2.13
N LYS A 352 8.12 -6.76 -1.75
CA LYS A 352 8.94 -7.66 -2.57
C LYS A 352 8.23 -8.99 -2.83
N VAL A 353 7.63 -9.56 -1.79
CA VAL A 353 6.87 -10.82 -1.91
C VAL A 353 5.63 -10.64 -2.78
N LEU A 354 4.87 -9.55 -2.60
CA LEU A 354 3.71 -9.23 -3.44
C LEU A 354 4.09 -9.03 -4.91
N SER A 355 5.24 -8.42 -5.18
CA SER A 355 5.75 -8.24 -6.55
C SER A 355 6.09 -9.56 -7.23
N ALA A 356 6.52 -10.56 -6.46
CA ALA A 356 6.71 -11.92 -6.96
C ALA A 356 5.38 -12.69 -7.09
N LEU A 357 4.45 -12.49 -6.15
CA LEU A 357 3.18 -13.21 -6.06
C LEU A 357 2.18 -12.80 -7.14
N ILE A 358 1.96 -11.49 -7.31
CA ILE A 358 0.87 -10.96 -8.16
C ILE A 358 0.94 -11.46 -9.61
N PRO A 359 2.10 -11.47 -10.29
CA PRO A 359 2.20 -12.02 -11.65
C PRO A 359 1.77 -13.49 -11.74
N GLU A 360 2.06 -14.27 -10.70
CA GLU A 360 1.80 -15.70 -10.63
C GLU A 360 0.33 -16.06 -10.39
N ILE A 361 -0.45 -15.12 -9.80
CA ILE A 361 -1.84 -15.39 -9.41
C ILE A 361 -2.87 -14.63 -10.25
N ARG A 362 -2.47 -13.65 -11.06
CA ARG A 362 -3.41 -12.76 -11.76
C ARG A 362 -4.38 -13.46 -12.69
N GLU A 363 -3.98 -14.56 -13.31
CA GLU A 363 -4.77 -15.31 -14.30
C GLU A 363 -5.75 -16.32 -13.64
N TYR A 364 -5.60 -16.58 -12.34
CA TYR A 364 -6.52 -17.46 -11.62
C TYR A 364 -7.86 -16.76 -11.32
N LYS A 365 -8.91 -17.56 -11.09
CA LYS A 365 -10.23 -17.04 -10.67
C LYS A 365 -10.17 -16.45 -9.27
N SER A 366 -9.46 -17.08 -8.36
CA SER A 366 -9.18 -16.60 -6.99
C SER A 366 -8.54 -15.22 -7.00
N LYS A 367 -8.83 -14.42 -5.98
CA LYS A 367 -8.37 -13.03 -5.92
C LYS A 367 -7.72 -12.72 -4.58
N LEU A 368 -6.56 -12.06 -4.60
CA LEU A 368 -5.98 -11.42 -3.43
C LEU A 368 -6.78 -10.13 -3.16
N ILE A 369 -7.51 -10.08 -2.05
CA ILE A 369 -8.51 -9.05 -1.78
C ILE A 369 -8.17 -8.10 -0.65
N LEU A 370 -7.24 -8.50 0.24
CA LEU A 370 -6.77 -7.66 1.33
C LEU A 370 -5.33 -8.01 1.70
N TYR A 371 -4.55 -7.00 1.98
CA TYR A 371 -3.27 -7.04 2.66
C TYR A 371 -3.39 -6.26 3.97
N SER A 372 -3.03 -6.86 5.07
CA SER A 372 -3.10 -6.23 6.39
C SER A 372 -1.89 -6.61 7.22
N TYR A 373 -0.83 -5.82 7.11
CA TYR A 373 0.43 -5.98 7.83
C TYR A 373 1.12 -7.32 7.56
N ASP A 374 0.93 -8.30 8.43
CA ASP A 374 1.51 -9.64 8.38
C ASP A 374 0.57 -10.68 7.75
N SER A 375 -0.61 -10.27 7.27
CA SER A 375 -1.59 -11.19 6.70
C SER A 375 -2.08 -10.80 5.30
N PHE A 376 -2.44 -11.82 4.53
CA PHE A 376 -2.98 -11.75 3.18
C PHE A 376 -4.31 -12.51 3.12
N LEU A 377 -5.38 -11.85 2.68
CA LEU A 377 -6.69 -12.46 2.54
C LEU A 377 -6.98 -12.71 1.07
N LEU A 378 -7.28 -13.97 0.75
CA LEU A 378 -7.67 -14.43 -0.56
C LEU A 378 -9.17 -14.72 -0.58
N ASP A 379 -9.83 -14.39 -1.67
CA ASP A 379 -11.16 -14.88 -2.04
C ASP A 379 -10.92 -16.06 -2.99
N PHE A 380 -10.95 -17.27 -2.43
CA PHE A 380 -10.54 -18.49 -3.09
C PHE A 380 -11.71 -19.15 -3.82
N ASN A 381 -11.52 -19.39 -5.12
CA ASN A 381 -12.40 -20.20 -5.93
C ASN A 381 -11.90 -21.65 -5.92
N ILE A 382 -12.71 -22.59 -5.48
CA ILE A 382 -12.30 -24.00 -5.36
C ILE A 382 -11.89 -24.63 -6.69
N GLU A 383 -12.31 -24.07 -7.84
CA GLU A 383 -11.91 -24.56 -9.16
C GLU A 383 -10.42 -24.32 -9.45
N ASP A 384 -9.76 -23.41 -8.76
CA ASP A 384 -8.31 -23.21 -8.88
C ASP A 384 -7.48 -24.29 -8.17
N GLY A 385 -8.12 -25.11 -7.32
CA GLY A 385 -7.51 -26.25 -6.63
C GLY A 385 -6.58 -25.86 -5.48
N LEU A 386 -6.22 -26.83 -4.65
CA LEU A 386 -5.32 -26.61 -3.51
C LEU A 386 -3.89 -26.26 -3.95
N ASP A 387 -3.48 -26.68 -5.14
CA ASP A 387 -2.16 -26.33 -5.71
C ASP A 387 -1.96 -24.81 -5.84
N TYR A 388 -3.05 -24.07 -6.12
CA TYR A 388 -3.02 -22.63 -6.10
C TYR A 388 -2.67 -22.07 -4.70
N LEU A 389 -3.31 -22.59 -3.65
CA LEU A 389 -3.03 -22.16 -2.28
C LEU A 389 -1.61 -22.55 -1.85
N MET A 390 -1.15 -23.76 -2.24
CA MET A 390 0.23 -24.20 -2.01
C MET A 390 1.23 -23.27 -2.70
N LYS A 391 0.97 -22.89 -3.95
CA LYS A 391 1.81 -21.95 -4.70
C LYS A 391 1.89 -20.60 -4.00
N VAL A 392 0.75 -20.02 -3.57
CA VAL A 392 0.72 -18.77 -2.82
C VAL A 392 1.52 -18.89 -1.54
N LYS A 393 1.27 -19.92 -0.74
CA LYS A 393 1.99 -20.18 0.52
C LYS A 393 3.51 -20.24 0.31
N ASN A 394 3.97 -21.01 -0.67
CA ASN A 394 5.40 -21.17 -0.94
C ASN A 394 6.08 -19.85 -1.32
N ILE A 395 5.40 -19.00 -2.10
CA ILE A 395 5.92 -17.68 -2.46
C ILE A 395 6.00 -16.78 -1.21
N LEU A 396 4.95 -16.79 -0.37
CA LEU A 396 4.94 -15.99 0.85
C LEU A 396 6.05 -16.44 1.82
N GLU A 397 6.27 -17.75 1.97
CA GLU A 397 7.26 -18.31 2.88
C GLU A 397 8.72 -18.07 2.48
N GLN A 398 9.00 -17.68 1.23
CA GLN A 398 10.36 -17.40 0.76
C GLN A 398 11.35 -18.53 1.12
N ASP A 399 11.14 -19.70 0.55
CA ASP A 399 11.93 -20.90 0.84
C ASP A 399 11.87 -21.36 2.33
N LYS A 400 10.69 -21.24 2.93
CA LYS A 400 10.40 -21.58 4.34
C LYS A 400 11.11 -20.68 5.37
N LYS A 401 11.59 -19.55 4.95
CA LYS A 401 12.24 -18.56 5.83
C LYS A 401 11.24 -17.94 6.81
N TYR A 402 10.03 -17.65 6.33
CA TYR A 402 8.94 -17.02 7.10
C TYR A 402 7.70 -17.92 7.05
N PRO A 403 7.54 -18.88 7.95
CA PRO A 403 6.39 -19.78 7.94
C PRO A 403 5.05 -19.05 7.96
N VAL A 404 4.08 -19.59 7.21
CA VAL A 404 2.74 -19.01 7.06
C VAL A 404 1.70 -19.97 7.61
N LYS A 405 0.84 -19.48 8.50
CA LYS A 405 -0.40 -20.15 8.94
C LYS A 405 -1.48 -19.93 7.91
N VAL A 406 -2.26 -20.96 7.62
CA VAL A 406 -3.35 -20.91 6.65
C VAL A 406 -4.66 -21.21 7.37
N SER A 407 -5.59 -20.25 7.31
CA SER A 407 -6.94 -20.42 7.82
C SER A 407 -7.95 -20.19 6.71
N TRP A 408 -9.06 -20.94 6.69
CA TRP A 408 -10.12 -20.75 5.72
C TRP A 408 -11.51 -20.73 6.36
N GLY A 409 -12.49 -20.13 5.68
CA GLY A 409 -13.85 -20.08 6.17
C GLY A 409 -14.83 -19.54 5.14
N LEU A 410 -16.14 -19.75 5.37
CA LEU A 410 -17.20 -19.19 4.54
C LEU A 410 -17.34 -17.67 4.72
N ASN A 411 -16.83 -17.15 5.82
CA ASN A 411 -16.73 -15.72 6.10
C ASN A 411 -15.42 -15.42 6.84
N TYR A 412 -15.07 -14.14 6.96
CA TYR A 412 -13.78 -13.70 7.56
C TYR A 412 -13.74 -13.81 9.10
N HIS A 413 -14.82 -14.22 9.75
CA HIS A 413 -14.87 -14.40 11.20
C HIS A 413 -14.70 -15.87 11.61
N ASP A 414 -15.49 -16.74 10.99
CA ASP A 414 -15.53 -18.16 11.31
C ASP A 414 -14.51 -18.90 10.43
N MET A 415 -13.23 -18.78 10.80
CA MET A 415 -12.11 -19.36 10.06
C MET A 415 -11.48 -20.51 10.86
N GLU A 416 -11.21 -21.60 10.18
CA GLU A 416 -10.55 -22.82 10.69
C GLU A 416 -9.08 -22.83 10.26
N ASP A 417 -8.17 -23.15 11.18
CA ASP A 417 -6.76 -23.39 10.85
C ASP A 417 -6.62 -24.69 10.08
N ILE A 418 -6.05 -24.62 8.90
CA ILE A 418 -5.81 -25.73 8.00
C ILE A 418 -4.33 -25.87 7.62
N THR A 419 -3.44 -25.23 8.39
CA THR A 419 -2.00 -25.19 8.10
C THR A 419 -1.41 -26.58 7.88
N GLU A 420 -1.85 -27.57 8.67
CA GLU A 420 -1.38 -28.95 8.58
C GLU A 420 -1.64 -29.62 7.21
N LYS A 421 -2.65 -29.15 6.45
CA LYS A 421 -2.93 -29.65 5.10
C LYS A 421 -1.89 -29.24 4.06
N PHE A 422 -0.97 -28.35 4.42
CA PHE A 422 0.06 -27.77 3.56
C PHE A 422 1.49 -28.03 4.04
N VAL A 423 1.69 -28.97 4.95
CA VAL A 423 3.01 -29.37 5.48
C VAL A 423 3.61 -30.49 4.63
#